data_9e0e97ade53941dbe992eb3dd4cfa122
#
_entry.id   9e0e97ade53941dbe992eb3dd4cfa122
#
_cell.length_a   1.000
_cell.length_b   1.000
_cell.length_c   1.000
_cell.angle_alpha   90.00
_cell.angle_beta   90.00
_cell.angle_gamma   90.00
#
_symmetry.space_group_name_H-M   'P 1'
#
loop_
_entity.id
_entity.type
_entity.pdbx_description
1 polymer ?
#
loop_
_entity_poly.entity_id
_entity_poly.type
_entity_poly.pdbx_seq_one_letter_code
_entity_poly.pdbx_strand_id
1 'polypeptide(L)'
;MTNRFRTVLLCPLILGLCCFAETRKPTPKTSSATGAPDKAYMQKIWDGWGTLDPAKVASFYASGPHTFFDIAPLKYGSWDEYQAGVKNVLSGYKSAKFTVNDDALMHQHGDLAWGTATVKEEMTTNAGKVELGNFRWTVIWEKENGKWVIVHEHVSAPLG
;
A
#
# COMPACT_ATOMS: atom_id res chain seq x y z
N MET A 1 -50.52 -1.26 -76.70
CA MET A 1 -50.69 -1.85 -75.39
C MET A 1 -49.41 -1.61 -74.62
N THR A 2 -49.36 -0.54 -73.86
CA THR A 2 -48.16 -0.04 -73.18
C THR A 2 -48.42 -0.07 -71.69
N ASN A 3 -47.75 -0.97 -70.99
CA ASN A 3 -47.85 -1.07 -69.54
C ASN A 3 -46.62 -0.40 -68.92
N ARG A 4 -46.84 0.73 -68.20
CA ARG A 4 -45.83 1.47 -67.49
C ARG A 4 -45.71 0.97 -66.06
N PHE A 5 -44.63 0.31 -65.71
CA PHE A 5 -44.29 0.02 -64.32
C PHE A 5 -43.64 1.25 -63.69
N ARG A 6 -44.24 1.76 -62.60
CA ARG A 6 -43.67 2.77 -61.72
C ARG A 6 -42.82 2.11 -60.67
N THR A 7 -41.51 2.36 -60.70
CA THR A 7 -40.59 1.95 -59.69
C THR A 7 -40.68 2.96 -58.53
N VAL A 8 -41.08 2.51 -57.35
CA VAL A 8 -41.05 3.26 -56.09
C VAL A 8 -39.70 3.01 -55.44
N LEU A 9 -38.92 4.09 -55.30
CA LEU A 9 -37.63 4.10 -54.60
C LEU A 9 -37.90 4.22 -53.10
N LEU A 10 -37.63 3.15 -52.34
CA LEU A 10 -37.66 3.16 -50.86
C LEU A 10 -36.24 3.56 -50.37
N CYS A 11 -36.18 4.69 -49.73
CA CYS A 11 -34.95 5.17 -49.06
C CYS A 11 -34.90 4.60 -47.62
N PRO A 12 -33.90 3.86 -47.21
CA PRO A 12 -33.76 3.44 -45.80
C PRO A 12 -33.18 4.58 -44.97
N LEU A 13 -33.91 5.00 -43.98
CA LEU A 13 -33.48 5.93 -42.93
C LEU A 13 -32.55 5.19 -41.96
N ILE A 14 -31.24 5.46 -42.02
CA ILE A 14 -30.27 4.91 -41.07
C ILE A 14 -30.32 5.80 -39.81
N LEU A 15 -30.96 5.32 -38.74
CA LEU A 15 -30.83 5.89 -37.39
C LEU A 15 -29.45 5.56 -36.86
N GLY A 16 -28.57 6.54 -36.82
CA GLY A 16 -27.28 6.45 -36.12
C GLY A 16 -27.48 6.46 -34.62
N LEU A 17 -27.25 5.30 -33.98
CA LEU A 17 -27.22 5.15 -32.54
C LEU A 17 -25.85 5.64 -32.05
N CYS A 18 -25.76 6.90 -31.58
CA CYS A 18 -24.60 7.42 -30.89
C CYS A 18 -24.50 6.76 -29.51
N CYS A 19 -23.66 5.73 -29.36
CA CYS A 19 -23.24 5.24 -28.05
C CYS A 19 -22.33 6.29 -27.39
N PHE A 20 -22.88 7.09 -26.48
CA PHE A 20 -22.07 7.85 -25.54
C PHE A 20 -21.41 6.89 -24.56
N ALA A 21 -20.11 6.63 -24.73
CA ALA A 21 -19.31 5.95 -23.73
C ALA A 21 -19.10 6.92 -22.55
N GLU A 22 -19.87 6.72 -21.51
CA GLU A 22 -19.72 7.42 -20.24
C GLU A 22 -18.45 6.93 -19.56
N THR A 23 -17.37 7.73 -19.62
CA THR A 23 -16.14 7.48 -18.87
C THR A 23 -16.42 7.65 -17.38
N ARG A 24 -16.74 6.55 -16.70
CA ARG A 24 -16.86 6.53 -15.24
C ARG A 24 -15.50 6.90 -14.62
N LYS A 25 -15.43 8.09 -14.04
CA LYS A 25 -14.36 8.51 -13.16
C LYS A 25 -14.27 7.50 -12.00
N PRO A 26 -13.06 6.97 -11.66
CA PRO A 26 -12.95 6.08 -10.52
C PRO A 26 -13.30 6.85 -9.24
N THR A 27 -14.33 6.41 -8.54
CA THR A 27 -14.73 6.94 -7.24
C THR A 27 -13.68 6.52 -6.20
N PRO A 28 -13.14 7.42 -5.36
CA PRO A 28 -12.26 7.03 -4.27
C PRO A 28 -13.01 6.07 -3.34
N LYS A 29 -12.53 4.84 -3.20
CA LYS A 29 -13.08 3.90 -2.21
C LYS A 29 -12.71 4.41 -0.82
N THR A 30 -13.69 4.92 -0.10
CA THR A 30 -13.56 5.22 1.33
C THR A 30 -13.32 3.91 2.07
N SER A 31 -12.12 3.76 2.66
CA SER A 31 -11.74 2.60 3.46
C SER A 31 -12.62 2.53 4.70
N SER A 32 -13.45 1.48 4.81
CA SER A 32 -14.12 1.17 6.07
C SER A 32 -13.15 0.44 7.00
N ALA A 33 -13.25 0.65 8.31
CA ALA A 33 -12.37 0.07 9.35
C ALA A 33 -12.31 -1.48 9.39
N THR A 34 -13.07 -2.16 8.53
CA THR A 34 -13.12 -3.62 8.35
C THR A 34 -12.62 -4.08 6.97
N GLY A 35 -12.22 -3.15 6.10
CA GLY A 35 -11.70 -3.44 4.76
C GLY A 35 -10.27 -4.00 4.79
N ALA A 36 -9.81 -4.51 3.61
CA ALA A 36 -8.41 -4.88 3.42
C ALA A 36 -7.47 -3.69 3.68
N PRO A 37 -6.20 -3.94 4.04
CA PRO A 37 -5.21 -2.89 4.08
C PRO A 37 -5.17 -2.10 2.77
N ASP A 38 -5.05 -0.80 2.87
CA ASP A 38 -4.90 0.13 1.75
C ASP A 38 -3.68 1.04 1.98
N LYS A 39 -3.40 1.96 1.06
CA LYS A 39 -2.29 2.91 1.21
C LYS A 39 -2.41 3.73 2.50
N ALA A 40 -3.60 4.11 2.92
CA ALA A 40 -3.80 4.86 4.16
C ALA A 40 -3.46 4.00 5.39
N TYR A 41 -3.78 2.71 5.35
CA TYR A 41 -3.38 1.77 6.39
C TYR A 41 -1.86 1.57 6.43
N MET A 42 -1.21 1.46 5.26
CA MET A 42 0.25 1.42 5.14
C MET A 42 0.89 2.68 5.73
N GLN A 43 0.38 3.87 5.39
CA GLN A 43 0.88 5.14 5.92
C GLN A 43 0.74 5.21 7.44
N LYS A 44 -0.38 4.74 8.00
CA LYS A 44 -0.60 4.72 9.45
C LYS A 44 0.45 3.88 10.20
N ILE A 45 0.91 2.78 9.62
CA ILE A 45 2.01 1.97 10.18
C ILE A 45 3.30 2.79 10.20
N TRP A 46 3.64 3.43 9.08
CA TRP A 46 4.84 4.25 8.96
C TRP A 46 4.79 5.54 9.79
N ASP A 47 3.60 6.13 10.00
CA ASP A 47 3.41 7.24 10.95
C ASP A 47 3.72 6.80 12.39
N GLY A 48 3.35 5.57 12.73
CA GLY A 48 3.72 4.97 14.01
C GLY A 48 5.24 4.84 14.17
N TRP A 49 5.95 4.34 13.16
CA TRP A 49 7.42 4.26 13.15
C TRP A 49 8.06 5.65 13.24
N GLY A 50 7.45 6.66 12.61
CA GLY A 50 7.88 8.07 12.69
C GLY A 50 7.88 8.66 14.10
N THR A 51 7.19 8.03 15.04
CA THR A 51 7.23 8.44 16.47
C THR A 51 8.53 8.05 17.18
N LEU A 52 9.38 7.23 16.55
CA LEU A 52 10.60 6.63 17.11
C LEU A 52 10.34 5.67 18.30
N ASP A 53 9.08 5.31 18.53
CA ASP A 53 8.66 4.39 19.59
C ASP A 53 8.01 3.14 18.99
N PRO A 54 8.69 1.99 18.95
CA PRO A 54 8.14 0.74 18.43
C PRO A 54 6.84 0.28 19.10
N ALA A 55 6.57 0.71 20.34
CA ALA A 55 5.31 0.39 21.00
C ALA A 55 4.08 0.97 20.28
N LYS A 56 4.25 2.05 19.51
CA LYS A 56 3.17 2.68 18.74
C LYS A 56 2.73 1.85 17.53
N VAL A 57 3.56 0.94 17.08
CA VAL A 57 3.25 0.05 15.95
C VAL A 57 2.99 -1.40 16.36
N ALA A 58 3.22 -1.76 17.63
CA ALA A 58 3.09 -3.14 18.12
C ALA A 58 1.75 -3.79 17.76
N SER A 59 0.65 -3.03 17.78
CA SER A 59 -0.69 -3.55 17.46
C SER A 59 -0.92 -3.88 15.99
N PHE A 60 0.02 -3.52 15.10
CA PHE A 60 -0.01 -3.86 13.68
C PHE A 60 0.74 -5.16 13.37
N TYR A 61 1.50 -5.71 14.32
CA TYR A 61 2.31 -6.90 14.13
C TYR A 61 1.72 -8.10 14.85
N ALA A 62 1.79 -9.26 14.21
CA ALA A 62 1.42 -10.52 14.82
C ALA A 62 2.42 -10.89 15.93
N SER A 63 1.92 -11.53 16.98
CA SER A 63 2.75 -12.12 18.03
C SER A 63 3.21 -13.52 17.62
N GLY A 64 4.32 -13.98 18.24
CA GLY A 64 4.84 -15.32 17.99
C GLY A 64 5.99 -15.36 16.96
N PRO A 65 6.30 -16.56 16.45
CA PRO A 65 7.46 -16.78 15.58
C PRO A 65 7.17 -16.37 14.13
N HIS A 66 7.42 -15.13 13.80
CA HIS A 66 7.34 -14.60 12.44
C HIS A 66 8.71 -14.06 12.03
N THR A 67 9.00 -14.11 10.72
CA THR A 67 10.25 -13.58 10.19
C THR A 67 10.04 -12.18 9.61
N PHE A 68 10.86 -11.24 10.07
CA PHE A 68 10.90 -9.87 9.53
C PHE A 68 12.30 -9.59 8.99
N PHE A 69 12.37 -9.01 7.79
CA PHE A 69 13.60 -8.54 7.17
C PHE A 69 13.62 -7.03 7.20
N ASP A 70 14.72 -6.47 7.69
CA ASP A 70 14.97 -5.05 7.69
C ASP A 70 16.36 -4.80 7.09
N ILE A 71 16.77 -3.54 6.98
CA ILE A 71 18.07 -3.13 6.41
C ILE A 71 19.22 -3.79 7.18
N ALA A 72 19.10 -3.94 8.49
CA ALA A 72 20.01 -4.68 9.38
C ALA A 72 19.29 -5.03 10.70
N PRO A 73 19.55 -6.19 11.29
CA PRO A 73 20.40 -7.30 10.85
C PRO A 73 19.76 -8.13 9.72
N LEU A 74 20.37 -9.27 9.38
CA LEU A 74 19.89 -10.14 8.31
C LEU A 74 18.42 -10.56 8.46
N LYS A 75 17.95 -10.79 9.67
CA LYS A 75 16.55 -11.11 9.99
C LYS A 75 16.25 -10.94 11.48
N TYR A 76 14.97 -10.82 11.76
CA TYR A 76 14.38 -11.00 13.09
C TYR A 76 13.42 -12.19 13.06
N GLY A 77 13.40 -13.02 14.11
CA GLY A 77 12.60 -14.23 14.21
C GLY A 77 11.27 -14.05 14.94
N SER A 78 11.02 -12.86 15.47
CA SER A 78 9.79 -12.51 16.20
C SER A 78 9.60 -11.00 16.25
N TRP A 79 8.39 -10.58 16.62
CA TRP A 79 8.12 -9.17 16.89
C TRP A 79 8.98 -8.62 18.04
N ASP A 80 9.18 -9.39 19.10
CA ASP A 80 9.98 -8.97 20.26
C ASP A 80 11.43 -8.66 19.88
N GLU A 81 12.03 -9.50 19.03
CA GLU A 81 13.38 -9.25 18.49
C GLU A 81 13.37 -8.01 17.58
N TYR A 82 12.36 -7.87 16.73
CA TYR A 82 12.26 -6.77 15.78
C TYR A 82 12.14 -5.42 16.51
N GLN A 83 11.18 -5.30 17.44
CA GLN A 83 11.00 -4.06 18.19
C GLN A 83 12.26 -3.66 18.98
N ALA A 84 12.97 -4.63 19.58
CA ALA A 84 14.18 -4.37 20.33
C ALA A 84 15.31 -3.89 19.43
N GLY A 85 15.50 -4.53 18.26
CA GLY A 85 16.52 -4.15 17.28
C GLY A 85 16.27 -2.77 16.69
N VAL A 86 15.05 -2.50 16.22
CA VAL A 86 14.68 -1.20 15.66
C VAL A 86 14.75 -0.09 16.70
N LYS A 87 14.38 -0.36 17.95
CA LYS A 87 14.55 0.61 19.04
C LYS A 87 16.00 1.08 19.20
N ASN A 88 16.97 0.18 19.07
CA ASN A 88 18.38 0.54 19.11
C ASN A 88 18.78 1.47 17.95
N VAL A 89 18.30 1.17 16.71
CA VAL A 89 18.56 2.02 15.55
C VAL A 89 17.93 3.40 15.74
N LEU A 90 16.65 3.44 16.13
CA LEU A 90 15.89 4.68 16.29
C LEU A 90 16.43 5.57 17.43
N SER A 91 17.14 4.99 18.42
CA SER A 91 17.77 5.77 19.51
C SER A 91 18.83 6.77 19.05
N GLY A 92 19.36 6.61 17.83
CA GLY A 92 20.29 7.55 17.19
C GLY A 92 19.62 8.80 16.61
N TYR A 93 18.30 8.87 16.62
CA TYR A 93 17.53 9.91 15.94
C TYR A 93 16.62 10.66 16.93
N LYS A 94 16.41 11.95 16.67
CA LYS A 94 15.49 12.82 17.41
C LYS A 94 14.16 13.06 16.69
N SER A 95 14.10 12.80 15.39
CA SER A 95 12.86 12.84 14.60
C SER A 95 12.97 11.97 13.36
N ALA A 96 11.84 11.41 12.94
CA ALA A 96 11.68 10.70 11.69
C ALA A 96 10.34 11.04 11.04
N LYS A 97 10.33 11.04 9.72
CA LYS A 97 9.14 11.12 8.89
C LYS A 97 9.25 10.13 7.76
N PHE A 98 8.22 9.31 7.62
CA PHE A 98 8.12 8.33 6.54
C PHE A 98 6.89 8.64 5.68
N THR A 99 7.02 8.52 4.37
CA THR A 99 5.92 8.75 3.44
C THR A 99 5.82 7.60 2.47
N VAL A 100 4.69 6.88 2.50
CA VAL A 100 4.37 5.85 1.52
C VAL A 100 4.06 6.51 0.19
N ASN A 101 4.82 6.20 -0.85
CA ASN A 101 4.68 6.80 -2.17
C ASN A 101 3.42 6.31 -2.90
N ASP A 102 3.12 6.91 -4.06
CA ASP A 102 1.91 6.61 -4.84
C ASP A 102 2.00 5.30 -5.65
N ASP A 103 3.16 4.62 -5.60
CA ASP A 103 3.39 3.31 -6.20
C ASP A 103 2.88 2.13 -5.34
N ALA A 104 2.22 2.41 -4.22
CA ALA A 104 1.66 1.39 -3.34
C ALA A 104 0.65 0.50 -4.07
N LEU A 105 0.89 -0.80 -4.05
CA LEU A 105 0.01 -1.84 -4.60
C LEU A 105 -0.39 -2.80 -3.49
N MET A 106 -1.68 -3.13 -3.42
CA MET A 106 -2.21 -4.10 -2.46
C MET A 106 -3.06 -5.14 -3.15
N HIS A 107 -3.00 -6.36 -2.61
CA HIS A 107 -3.78 -7.51 -3.04
C HIS A 107 -4.39 -8.18 -1.82
N GLN A 108 -5.57 -8.79 -1.98
CA GLN A 108 -6.24 -9.55 -0.92
C GLN A 108 -6.81 -10.84 -1.48
N HIS A 109 -6.69 -11.90 -0.69
CA HIS A 109 -7.37 -13.17 -0.92
C HIS A 109 -7.87 -13.72 0.43
N GLY A 110 -9.17 -13.61 0.68
CA GLY A 110 -9.75 -13.97 1.97
C GLY A 110 -9.17 -13.14 3.12
N ASP A 111 -8.65 -13.82 4.13
CA ASP A 111 -8.02 -13.23 5.31
C ASP A 111 -6.50 -13.01 5.15
N LEU A 112 -5.96 -13.18 3.94
CA LEU A 112 -4.59 -12.87 3.57
C LEU A 112 -4.55 -11.63 2.69
N ALA A 113 -3.64 -10.71 2.96
CA ALA A 113 -3.34 -9.58 2.10
C ALA A 113 -1.82 -9.39 1.98
N TRP A 114 -1.38 -8.82 0.86
CA TRP A 114 0.02 -8.45 0.68
C TRP A 114 0.12 -7.15 -0.11
N GLY A 115 1.19 -6.43 0.11
CA GLY A 115 1.43 -5.17 -0.57
C GLY A 115 2.90 -4.87 -0.77
N THR A 116 3.14 -3.97 -1.72
CA THR A 116 4.46 -3.39 -1.99
C THR A 116 4.33 -1.88 -2.10
N ALA A 117 5.35 -1.16 -1.64
CA ALA A 117 5.47 0.27 -1.82
C ALA A 117 6.94 0.68 -1.78
N THR A 118 7.25 1.85 -2.33
CA THR A 118 8.43 2.58 -1.89
C THR A 118 8.04 3.57 -0.80
N VAL A 119 8.95 3.82 0.13
CA VAL A 119 8.73 4.69 1.28
C VAL A 119 9.86 5.71 1.34
N LYS A 120 9.51 6.98 1.25
CA LYS A 120 10.47 8.07 1.45
C LYS A 120 10.75 8.24 2.93
N GLU A 121 12.02 8.34 3.26
CA GLU A 121 12.55 8.58 4.59
C GLU A 121 13.12 9.99 4.72
N GLU A 122 12.86 10.62 5.85
CA GLU A 122 13.49 11.85 6.31
C GLU A 122 13.74 11.73 7.82
N MET A 123 14.98 11.54 8.22
CA MET A 123 15.35 11.36 9.62
C MET A 123 16.37 12.42 10.04
N THR A 124 16.28 12.87 11.31
CA THR A 124 17.26 13.78 11.88
C THR A 124 17.98 13.09 13.04
N THR A 125 19.29 12.93 12.94
CA THR A 125 20.10 12.34 14.00
C THR A 125 20.11 13.22 15.26
N ASN A 126 20.50 12.65 16.39
CA ASN A 126 20.69 13.41 17.65
C ASN A 126 21.68 14.54 17.50
N ALA A 127 22.68 14.40 16.61
CA ALA A 127 23.66 15.45 16.28
C ALA A 127 23.09 16.53 15.32
N GLY A 128 21.84 16.39 14.84
CA GLY A 128 21.21 17.38 13.97
C GLY A 128 21.43 17.19 12.47
N LYS A 129 22.11 16.13 12.04
CA LYS A 129 22.27 15.80 10.62
C LYS A 129 20.93 15.27 10.08
N VAL A 130 20.47 15.82 8.94
CA VAL A 130 19.32 15.27 8.20
C VAL A 130 19.81 14.18 7.26
N GLU A 131 19.15 13.05 7.30
CA GLU A 131 19.36 11.90 6.43
C GLU A 131 18.09 11.66 5.62
N LEU A 132 18.24 11.48 4.30
CA LEU A 132 17.16 11.24 3.36
C LEU A 132 17.41 9.91 2.69
N GLY A 133 16.34 9.11 2.55
CA GLY A 133 16.43 7.82 1.92
C GLY A 133 15.12 7.40 1.25
N ASN A 134 15.19 6.24 0.60
CA ASN A 134 14.03 5.54 0.09
C ASN A 134 14.18 4.06 0.38
N PHE A 135 13.14 3.47 0.93
CA PHE A 135 13.03 2.04 1.17
C PHE A 135 12.14 1.37 0.13
N ARG A 136 12.39 0.10 -0.12
CA ARG A 136 11.42 -0.83 -0.69
C ARG A 136 10.76 -1.57 0.47
N TRP A 137 9.46 -1.64 0.46
CA TRP A 137 8.69 -2.34 1.47
C TRP A 137 7.77 -3.35 0.82
N THR A 138 7.94 -4.62 1.20
CA THR A 138 7.01 -5.71 0.91
C THR A 138 6.43 -6.16 2.24
N VAL A 139 5.12 -6.37 2.30
CA VAL A 139 4.44 -6.70 3.55
C VAL A 139 3.33 -7.71 3.30
N ILE A 140 3.17 -8.65 4.23
CA ILE A 140 2.10 -9.64 4.26
C ILE A 140 1.32 -9.46 5.54
N TRP A 141 0.00 -9.37 5.42
CA TRP A 141 -0.94 -9.30 6.53
C TRP A 141 -1.81 -10.53 6.56
N GLU A 142 -2.12 -11.00 7.75
CA GLU A 142 -3.22 -11.92 8.03
C GLU A 142 -4.28 -11.22 8.87
N LYS A 143 -5.54 -11.67 8.74
CA LYS A 143 -6.64 -11.15 9.53
C LYS A 143 -6.85 -12.02 10.75
N GLU A 144 -6.38 -11.56 11.91
CA GLU A 144 -6.52 -12.22 13.19
C GLU A 144 -7.59 -11.52 14.04
N ASN A 145 -8.60 -12.26 14.49
CA ASN A 145 -9.68 -11.72 15.33
C ASN A 145 -10.32 -10.43 14.77
N GLY A 146 -10.47 -10.38 13.44
CA GLY A 146 -11.05 -9.23 12.73
C GLY A 146 -10.10 -8.06 12.49
N LYS A 147 -8.83 -8.16 12.88
CA LYS A 147 -7.80 -7.14 12.65
C LYS A 147 -6.75 -7.66 11.68
N TRP A 148 -6.27 -6.78 10.81
CA TRP A 148 -5.13 -7.08 9.95
C TRP A 148 -3.83 -6.87 10.72
N VAL A 149 -3.00 -7.90 10.79
CA VAL A 149 -1.68 -7.88 11.44
C VAL A 149 -0.60 -8.31 10.46
N ILE A 150 0.58 -7.73 10.58
CA ILE A 150 1.75 -8.06 9.77
C ILE A 150 2.34 -9.37 10.28
N VAL A 151 2.39 -10.38 9.43
CA VAL A 151 3.01 -11.69 9.68
C VAL A 151 4.39 -11.81 9.03
N HIS A 152 4.66 -10.96 8.03
CA HIS A 152 5.96 -10.84 7.39
C HIS A 152 6.13 -9.46 6.78
N GLU A 153 7.33 -8.91 6.84
CA GLU A 153 7.72 -7.79 6.02
C GLU A 153 9.18 -7.86 5.61
N HIS A 154 9.48 -7.16 4.53
CA HIS A 154 10.83 -6.94 4.04
C HIS A 154 11.03 -5.46 3.70
N VAL A 155 11.89 -4.80 4.45
CA VAL A 155 12.37 -3.45 4.19
C VAL A 155 13.78 -3.53 3.65
N SER A 156 14.07 -2.86 2.56
CA SER A 156 15.42 -2.78 2.01
C SER A 156 15.69 -1.42 1.37
N ALA A 157 16.95 -0.99 1.44
CA ALA A 157 17.43 0.18 0.73
C ALA A 157 18.06 -0.22 -0.62
N PRO A 158 18.01 0.62 -1.68
CA PRO A 158 18.83 0.41 -2.85
C PRO A 158 20.31 0.52 -2.47
N LEU A 159 21.14 -0.31 -3.10
CA LEU A 159 22.59 -0.13 -3.03
C LEU A 159 22.92 1.15 -3.81
N GLY A 160 23.66 2.06 -3.18
CA GLY A 160 24.13 3.31 -3.78
C GLY A 160 25.29 3.10 -4.76
#